data_a53d740d1c14ecebad430356e51f73eb
#
_entry.id   a53d740d1c14ecebad430356e51f73eb
#
_cell.length_a   1.000
_cell.length_b   1.000
_cell.length_c   1.000
_cell.angle_alpha   90.00
_cell.angle_beta   90.00
_cell.angle_gamma   90.00
#
_symmetry.space_group_name_H-M   'P 1'
#
loop_
_entity.id
_entity.type
_entity.pdbx_description
1 polymer ?
#
loop_
_entity_poly.entity_id
_entity_poly.type
_entity_poly.pdbx_seq_one_letter_code
_entity_poly.pdbx_strand_id
1 'polypeptide(L)'
;PHAALREVERVLVPEGRVVISGLNPVSLWALRQHRARLYQRMGRGRLYLPDAGEFIGYHRLRDWLRLLSFEVESARFGCYRPAVRSNHWLERFAWMDRLGEHWWPILGAAYFVVAVKRVHGMRLLEPAWRSGRKRVAATVPVARKSGPHGPMRPR
;
A
#
# COMPACT_ATOMS: atom_id res chain seq x y z
N PRO A 1 5.54 17.85 8.16
CA PRO A 1 4.99 16.53 7.85
C PRO A 1 6.03 15.44 7.97
N HIS A 2 7.30 15.64 7.59
CA HIS A 2 8.37 14.63 7.71
C HIS A 2 8.62 14.15 9.14
N ALA A 3 8.61 15.04 10.12
CA ALA A 3 8.80 14.67 11.52
C ALA A 3 7.70 13.74 12.01
N ALA A 4 6.44 14.00 11.62
CA ALA A 4 5.32 13.13 11.96
C ALA A 4 5.46 11.73 11.34
N LEU A 5 5.87 11.63 10.08
CA LEU A 5 6.07 10.33 9.42
C LEU A 5 7.22 9.54 10.05
N ARG A 6 8.31 10.19 10.46
CA ARG A 6 9.40 9.54 11.20
C ARG A 6 8.92 9.00 12.55
N GLU A 7 8.09 9.77 13.25
CA GLU A 7 7.57 9.33 14.53
C GLU A 7 6.59 8.16 14.35
N VAL A 8 5.76 8.18 13.33
CA VAL A 8 4.92 7.03 12.96
C VAL A 8 5.78 5.80 12.65
N GLU A 9 6.86 5.97 11.88
CA GLU A 9 7.80 4.88 11.60
C GLU A 9 8.42 4.31 12.86
N ARG A 10 8.82 5.17 13.80
CA ARG A 10 9.43 4.75 15.06
C ARG A 10 8.48 3.94 15.95
N VAL A 11 7.22 4.34 16.01
CA VAL A 11 6.22 3.77 16.92
C VAL A 11 5.55 2.53 16.31
N LEU A 12 5.43 2.49 14.99
CA LEU A 12 4.70 1.42 14.31
C LEU A 12 5.49 0.10 14.35
N VAL A 13 4.81 -0.95 14.74
CA VAL A 13 5.39 -2.32 14.72
C VAL A 13 5.67 -2.78 13.28
N PRO A 14 6.61 -3.72 13.07
CA PRO A 14 6.80 -4.38 11.78
C PRO A 14 5.47 -4.93 11.25
N GLU A 15 5.23 -4.81 9.94
CA GLU A 15 3.98 -5.17 9.26
C GLU A 15 2.75 -4.36 9.73
N GLY A 16 2.95 -3.35 10.58
CA GLY A 16 1.91 -2.41 10.99
C GLY A 16 1.42 -1.56 9.81
N ARG A 17 0.15 -1.20 9.81
CA ARG A 17 -0.48 -0.39 8.77
C ARG A 17 -0.71 1.03 9.26
N VAL A 18 -0.49 1.98 8.40
CA VAL A 18 -0.84 3.39 8.60
C VAL A 18 -1.78 3.84 7.50
N VAL A 19 -2.80 4.60 7.88
CA VAL A 19 -3.71 5.23 6.94
C VAL A 19 -3.46 6.73 6.97
N ILE A 20 -3.17 7.29 5.80
CA ILE A 20 -2.88 8.71 5.63
C ILE A 20 -3.91 9.31 4.69
N SER A 21 -4.58 10.37 5.12
CA SER A 21 -5.46 11.16 4.27
C SER A 21 -4.84 12.52 3.99
N GLY A 22 -5.08 13.04 2.78
CA GLY A 22 -4.57 14.35 2.41
C GLY A 22 -5.38 15.00 1.28
N LEU A 23 -5.13 16.29 1.09
CA LEU A 23 -5.71 17.06 0.00
C LEU A 23 -4.72 17.13 -1.16
N ASN A 24 -5.23 16.88 -2.36
CA ASN A 24 -4.44 16.84 -3.57
C ASN A 24 -4.23 18.25 -4.15
N PRO A 25 -2.98 18.70 -4.33
CA PRO A 25 -2.69 20.01 -4.91
C PRO A 25 -3.04 20.14 -6.39
N VAL A 26 -3.24 19.02 -7.09
CA VAL A 26 -3.56 19.01 -8.54
C VAL A 26 -5.08 18.97 -8.78
N SER A 27 -5.89 18.99 -7.73
CA SER A 27 -7.35 18.93 -7.82
C SER A 27 -8.00 20.25 -8.17
N LEU A 28 -9.26 20.18 -8.62
CA LEU A 28 -10.10 21.38 -8.84
C LEU A 28 -10.29 22.21 -7.56
N TRP A 29 -10.25 21.57 -6.39
CA TRP A 29 -10.35 22.25 -5.11
C TRP A 29 -9.08 23.07 -4.81
N ALA A 30 -7.93 22.51 -5.11
CA ALA A 30 -6.66 23.22 -4.96
C ALA A 30 -6.57 24.41 -5.93
N LEU A 31 -6.98 24.22 -7.19
CA LEU A 31 -7.03 25.31 -8.17
C LEU A 31 -7.91 26.47 -7.68
N ARG A 32 -9.10 26.14 -7.15
CA ARG A 32 -9.97 27.17 -6.56
C ARG A 32 -9.34 27.86 -5.36
N GLN A 33 -8.65 27.11 -4.49
CA GLN A 33 -7.95 27.66 -3.34
C GLN A 33 -6.79 28.58 -3.77
N HIS A 34 -6.02 28.21 -4.79
CA HIS A 34 -4.97 29.07 -5.34
C HIS A 34 -5.53 30.38 -5.90
N ARG A 35 -6.61 30.30 -6.68
CA ARG A 35 -7.30 31.51 -7.15
C ARG A 35 -7.81 32.37 -6.01
N ALA A 36 -8.42 31.76 -4.98
CA ALA A 36 -8.91 32.47 -3.82
C ALA A 36 -7.78 33.19 -3.07
N ARG A 37 -6.61 32.54 -2.91
CA ARG A 37 -5.42 33.18 -2.31
C ARG A 37 -4.93 34.38 -3.15
N LEU A 38 -4.96 34.28 -4.48
CA LEU A 38 -4.59 35.38 -5.36
C LEU A 38 -5.55 36.56 -5.18
N TYR A 39 -6.86 36.33 -5.18
CA TYR A 39 -7.86 37.36 -4.93
C TYR A 39 -7.74 37.98 -3.52
N GLN A 40 -7.38 37.16 -2.52
CA GLN A 40 -7.16 37.65 -1.15
C GLN A 40 -5.97 38.60 -1.08
N ARG A 41 -4.89 38.37 -1.82
CA ARG A 41 -3.76 39.32 -1.93
C ARG A 41 -4.17 40.66 -2.54
N MET A 42 -5.24 40.67 -3.34
CA MET A 42 -5.84 41.89 -3.91
C MET A 42 -6.91 42.51 -3.02
N GLY A 43 -7.01 42.06 -1.76
CA GLY A 43 -7.99 42.57 -0.79
C GLY A 43 -9.42 42.07 -0.97
N ARG A 44 -9.63 41.10 -1.84
CA ARG A 44 -10.95 40.50 -2.13
C ARG A 44 -10.88 38.99 -2.10
N GLY A 45 -11.88 38.35 -1.46
CA GLY A 45 -12.06 36.89 -1.50
C GLY A 45 -12.02 36.22 -0.13
N ARG A 46 -12.74 35.09 -0.02
CA ARG A 46 -12.71 34.18 1.12
C ARG A 46 -12.10 32.86 0.67
N LEU A 47 -11.22 32.30 1.49
CA LEU A 47 -10.71 30.95 1.28
C LEU A 47 -11.84 29.94 1.32
N TYR A 48 -11.76 28.92 0.47
CA TYR A 48 -12.73 27.83 0.44
C TYR A 48 -12.41 26.75 1.48
N LEU A 49 -11.14 26.40 1.56
CA LEU A 49 -10.60 25.45 2.54
C LEU A 49 -9.89 26.22 3.67
N PRO A 50 -9.84 25.66 4.88
CA PRO A 50 -9.03 26.23 5.95
C PRO A 50 -7.59 26.43 5.50
N ASP A 51 -6.94 27.48 5.99
CA ASP A 51 -5.54 27.77 5.69
C ASP A 51 -4.62 26.87 6.54
N ALA A 52 -4.81 25.58 6.42
CA ALA A 52 -4.12 24.54 7.17
C ALA A 52 -2.94 23.99 6.36
N GLY A 53 -1.88 24.77 6.22
CA GLY A 53 -0.61 24.27 5.69
C GLY A 53 -0.56 24.05 4.18
N GLU A 54 0.45 23.32 3.72
CA GLU A 54 0.67 22.99 2.33
C GLU A 54 -0.03 21.68 1.95
N PHE A 55 -0.66 21.67 0.79
CA PHE A 55 -1.18 20.44 0.21
C PHE A 55 0.00 19.57 -0.27
N ILE A 56 0.03 18.34 0.20
CA ILE A 56 1.07 17.37 -0.16
C ILE A 56 0.52 16.51 -1.29
N GLY A 57 1.19 16.51 -2.44
CA GLY A 57 0.82 15.64 -3.55
C GLY A 57 1.08 14.17 -3.23
N TYR A 58 0.22 13.29 -3.75
CA TYR A 58 0.34 11.84 -3.57
C TYR A 58 1.72 11.30 -3.94
N HIS A 59 2.29 11.72 -5.08
CA HIS A 59 3.61 11.26 -5.50
C HIS A 59 4.69 11.60 -4.49
N ARG A 60 4.68 12.84 -3.97
CA ARG A 60 5.63 13.30 -2.94
C ARG A 60 5.45 12.52 -1.63
N LEU A 61 4.21 12.27 -1.21
CA LEU A 61 3.93 11.45 -0.04
C LEU A 61 4.44 10.03 -0.23
N ARG A 62 4.18 9.41 -1.38
CA ARG A 62 4.65 8.06 -1.71
C ARG A 62 6.18 7.95 -1.66
N ASP A 63 6.89 8.95 -2.18
CA ASP A 63 8.34 8.95 -2.16
C ASP A 63 8.88 9.06 -0.73
N TRP A 64 8.25 9.88 0.12
CA TRP A 64 8.59 9.95 1.55
C TRP A 64 8.32 8.64 2.29
N LEU A 65 7.20 7.99 2.01
CA LEU A 65 6.88 6.69 2.59
C LEU A 65 7.93 5.64 2.21
N ARG A 66 8.35 5.60 0.95
CA ARG A 66 9.41 4.69 0.49
C ARG A 66 10.74 4.90 1.21
N LEU A 67 11.12 6.15 1.46
CA LEU A 67 12.35 6.48 2.21
C LEU A 67 12.28 6.01 3.67
N LEU A 68 11.10 5.85 4.24
CA LEU A 68 10.83 5.39 5.59
C LEU A 68 10.45 3.90 5.65
N SER A 69 10.81 3.12 4.65
CA SER A 69 10.54 1.68 4.58
C SER A 69 9.03 1.31 4.62
N PHE A 70 8.18 2.25 4.22
CA PHE A 70 6.76 1.98 4.02
C PHE A 70 6.49 1.57 2.58
N GLU A 71 5.74 0.50 2.41
CA GLU A 71 5.18 0.07 1.14
C GLU A 71 3.72 0.49 1.03
N VAL A 72 3.35 1.18 -0.05
CA VAL A 72 1.96 1.58 -0.29
C VAL A 72 1.17 0.35 -0.76
N GLU A 73 0.25 -0.11 0.07
CA GLU A 73 -0.63 -1.25 -0.22
C GLU A 73 -1.81 -0.81 -1.12
N SER A 74 -2.39 0.35 -0.82
CA SER A 74 -3.48 0.90 -1.63
C SER A 74 -3.53 2.42 -1.56
N ALA A 75 -3.99 3.03 -2.64
CA ALA A 75 -4.29 4.45 -2.70
C ALA A 75 -5.65 4.66 -3.36
N ARG A 76 -6.52 5.40 -2.70
CA ARG A 76 -7.84 5.76 -3.22
C ARG A 76 -7.97 7.26 -3.28
N PHE A 77 -8.58 7.73 -4.35
CA PHE A 77 -8.86 9.15 -4.58
C PHE A 77 -10.36 9.36 -4.61
N GLY A 78 -10.78 10.55 -4.20
CA GLY A 78 -12.19 10.88 -4.16
C GLY A 78 -12.44 12.37 -4.22
N CYS A 79 -13.73 12.76 -4.17
CA CYS A 79 -14.17 14.15 -4.23
C CYS A 79 -13.78 14.83 -5.56
N TYR A 80 -14.28 14.29 -6.66
CA TYR A 80 -14.04 14.84 -8.01
C TYR A 80 -14.93 16.04 -8.34
N ARG A 81 -15.99 16.26 -7.56
CA ARG A 81 -16.91 17.38 -7.77
C ARG A 81 -16.16 18.70 -7.61
N PRO A 82 -16.54 19.73 -8.38
CA PRO A 82 -15.99 21.07 -8.22
C PRO A 82 -16.32 21.63 -6.83
N ALA A 83 -15.44 22.48 -6.31
CA ALA A 83 -15.63 23.12 -5.01
C ALA A 83 -16.73 24.20 -5.08
N VAL A 84 -17.99 23.80 -5.10
CA VAL A 84 -19.17 24.72 -5.10
C VAL A 84 -19.87 24.67 -3.76
N ARG A 85 -20.50 25.79 -3.37
CA ARG A 85 -21.22 25.89 -2.09
C ARG A 85 -22.71 25.55 -2.20
N SER A 86 -23.25 25.48 -3.40
CA SER A 86 -24.67 25.22 -3.64
C SER A 86 -24.93 23.74 -3.77
N ASN A 87 -25.89 23.21 -3.01
CA ASN A 87 -26.30 21.81 -3.09
C ASN A 87 -26.80 21.43 -4.48
N HIS A 88 -27.57 22.32 -5.13
CA HIS A 88 -28.06 22.10 -6.49
C HIS A 88 -26.92 21.80 -7.48
N TRP A 89 -25.82 22.56 -7.42
CA TRP A 89 -24.66 22.33 -8.26
C TRP A 89 -23.89 21.05 -7.87
N LEU A 90 -23.83 20.74 -6.57
CA LEU A 90 -23.20 19.48 -6.12
C LEU A 90 -23.94 18.25 -6.64
N GLU A 91 -25.27 18.29 -6.66
CA GLU A 91 -26.08 17.21 -7.22
C GLU A 91 -25.91 17.12 -8.74
N ARG A 92 -25.92 18.27 -9.44
CA ARG A 92 -25.71 18.32 -10.89
C ARG A 92 -24.36 17.74 -11.32
N PHE A 93 -23.35 17.86 -10.50
CA PHE A 93 -22.01 17.32 -10.76
C PHE A 93 -21.76 15.96 -10.09
N ALA A 94 -22.80 15.30 -9.58
CA ALA A 94 -22.66 13.98 -8.92
C ALA A 94 -22.10 12.90 -9.86
N TRP A 95 -22.34 13.01 -11.15
CA TRP A 95 -21.81 12.11 -12.16
C TRP A 95 -20.27 12.16 -12.25
N MET A 96 -19.66 13.30 -11.88
CA MET A 96 -18.19 13.46 -11.89
C MET A 96 -17.49 12.52 -10.92
N ASP A 97 -18.12 12.14 -9.80
CA ASP A 97 -17.52 11.20 -8.86
C ASP A 97 -17.41 9.80 -9.49
N ARG A 98 -18.45 9.36 -10.22
CA ARG A 98 -18.44 8.07 -10.90
C ARG A 98 -17.44 8.01 -12.06
N LEU A 99 -17.42 9.04 -12.89
CA LEU A 99 -16.50 9.12 -14.04
C LEU A 99 -15.07 9.43 -13.57
N GLY A 100 -14.92 10.27 -12.56
CA GLY A 100 -13.62 10.69 -12.05
C GLY A 100 -12.79 9.53 -11.52
N GLU A 101 -13.42 8.61 -10.81
CA GLU A 101 -12.76 7.40 -10.31
C GLU A 101 -12.19 6.54 -11.45
N HIS A 102 -12.86 6.51 -12.59
CA HIS A 102 -12.48 5.67 -13.72
C HIS A 102 -11.53 6.37 -14.71
N TRP A 103 -11.78 7.66 -15.02
CA TRP A 103 -11.06 8.39 -16.07
C TRP A 103 -9.93 9.27 -15.54
N TRP A 104 -10.07 9.81 -14.32
CA TRP A 104 -9.11 10.76 -13.74
C TRP A 104 -8.81 10.46 -12.27
N PRO A 105 -8.39 9.25 -11.91
CA PRO A 105 -8.24 8.88 -10.51
C PRO A 105 -7.34 9.85 -9.72
N ILE A 106 -6.31 10.39 -10.35
CA ILE A 106 -5.31 11.27 -9.71
C ILE A 106 -5.85 12.70 -9.47
N LEU A 107 -6.96 13.11 -10.10
CA LEU A 107 -7.51 14.47 -9.95
C LEU A 107 -8.51 14.62 -8.79
N GLY A 108 -8.78 13.57 -8.04
CA GLY A 108 -9.59 13.64 -6.82
C GLY A 108 -9.06 14.68 -5.85
N ALA A 109 -9.95 15.42 -5.18
CA ALA A 109 -9.57 16.48 -4.25
C ALA A 109 -8.97 15.92 -2.96
N ALA A 110 -9.39 14.74 -2.54
CA ALA A 110 -8.86 14.03 -1.39
C ALA A 110 -8.27 12.69 -1.83
N TYR A 111 -7.25 12.24 -1.10
CA TYR A 111 -6.70 10.91 -1.25
C TYR A 111 -6.59 10.21 0.11
N PHE A 112 -6.67 8.89 0.08
CA PHE A 112 -6.43 7.99 1.21
C PHE A 112 -5.38 6.98 0.78
N VAL A 113 -4.32 6.88 1.56
CA VAL A 113 -3.20 5.96 1.31
C VAL A 113 -3.10 5.01 2.48
N VAL A 114 -3.10 3.73 2.20
CA VAL A 114 -2.77 2.69 3.18
C VAL A 114 -1.35 2.23 2.89
N ALA A 115 -0.47 2.34 3.87
CA ALA A 115 0.91 1.91 3.77
C ALA A 115 1.26 0.95 4.91
N VAL A 116 2.10 -0.02 4.61
CA VAL A 116 2.59 -1.05 5.53
C VAL A 116 4.06 -0.83 5.79
N LYS A 117 4.47 -0.88 7.05
CA LYS A 117 5.89 -0.82 7.42
C LYS A 117 6.55 -2.16 7.10
N ARG A 118 7.36 -2.18 6.04
CA ARG A 118 8.15 -3.35 5.68
C ARG A 118 9.52 -3.26 6.34
N VAL A 119 9.76 -4.13 7.29
CA VAL A 119 11.09 -4.36 7.79
C VAL A 119 11.75 -5.38 6.87
N HIS A 120 12.75 -4.94 6.11
CA HIS A 120 13.60 -5.84 5.35
C HIS A 120 14.48 -6.60 6.36
N GLY A 121 13.83 -7.55 7.07
CA GLY A 121 14.56 -8.51 7.87
C GLY A 121 15.49 -9.29 6.94
N MET A 122 16.74 -9.51 7.35
CA MET A 122 17.59 -10.49 6.71
C MET A 122 16.77 -11.78 6.61
N ARG A 123 16.41 -12.19 5.40
CA ARG A 123 15.88 -13.52 5.15
C ARG A 123 17.01 -14.45 5.56
N LEU A 124 16.92 -15.01 6.77
CA LEU A 124 17.82 -16.07 7.16
C LEU A 124 17.63 -17.17 6.12
N LEU A 125 18.55 -17.22 5.16
CA LEU A 125 18.62 -18.35 4.25
C LEU A 125 18.77 -19.55 5.17
N GLU A 126 17.79 -20.44 5.17
CA GLU A 126 17.93 -21.71 5.86
C GLU A 126 19.26 -22.32 5.41
N PRO A 127 20.15 -22.67 6.35
CA PRO A 127 21.45 -23.18 5.99
C PRO A 127 21.26 -24.42 5.07
N ALA A 128 21.89 -24.41 3.90
CA ALA A 128 21.75 -25.46 2.87
C ALA A 128 22.06 -26.87 3.39
N TRP A 129 22.75 -27.01 4.54
CA TRP A 129 23.02 -28.29 5.19
C TRP A 129 21.79 -28.93 5.84
N ARG A 130 20.68 -28.19 6.09
CA ARG A 130 19.42 -28.77 6.59
C ARG A 130 18.59 -29.44 5.49
N SER A 131 18.76 -29.04 4.26
CA SER A 131 18.05 -29.64 3.12
C SER A 131 18.64 -31.01 2.70
N GLY A 132 19.84 -31.38 3.19
CA GLY A 132 20.50 -32.63 2.84
C GLY A 132 20.03 -33.87 3.61
N ARG A 133 19.10 -33.76 4.57
CA ARG A 133 18.74 -34.87 5.47
C ARG A 133 17.40 -35.56 5.17
N LYS A 134 16.91 -35.44 3.95
CA LYS A 134 15.94 -36.38 3.41
C LYS A 134 16.64 -37.35 2.45
N ARG A 135 17.69 -38.02 2.91
CA ARG A 135 18.07 -39.28 2.31
C ARG A 135 17.02 -40.30 2.78
N VAL A 136 16.15 -40.63 1.86
CA VAL A 136 15.29 -41.80 1.93
C VAL A 136 16.20 -42.98 2.31
N ALA A 137 15.93 -43.60 3.44
CA ALA A 137 16.53 -44.86 3.79
C ALA A 137 16.20 -45.83 2.66
N ALA A 138 17.20 -46.14 1.86
CA ALA A 138 17.08 -47.22 0.89
C ALA A 138 16.82 -48.52 1.68
N THR A 139 15.64 -49.07 1.53
CA THR A 139 15.32 -50.42 2.03
C THR A 139 16.28 -51.38 1.36
N VAL A 140 17.24 -51.88 2.14
CA VAL A 140 18.11 -52.96 1.74
C VAL A 140 17.25 -54.20 1.56
N PRO A 141 17.19 -54.83 0.36
CA PRO A 141 16.44 -56.07 0.20
C PRO A 141 17.17 -57.16 0.97
N VAL A 142 16.52 -57.72 1.98
CA VAL A 142 17.01 -58.90 2.67
C VAL A 142 16.88 -60.09 1.75
N ALA A 143 18.00 -60.65 1.29
CA ALA A 143 18.06 -61.86 0.53
C ALA A 143 17.52 -63.02 1.39
N ARG A 144 16.43 -63.60 0.95
CA ARG A 144 15.83 -64.77 1.59
C ARG A 144 16.71 -65.97 1.27
N LYS A 145 17.42 -66.50 2.25
CA LYS A 145 18.24 -67.69 2.16
C LYS A 145 17.31 -68.87 1.92
N SER A 146 17.27 -69.43 0.72
CA SER A 146 16.60 -70.70 0.39
C SER A 146 17.37 -71.83 1.06
N GLY A 147 16.70 -72.53 2.00
CA GLY A 147 17.23 -73.71 2.63
C GLY A 147 17.33 -74.89 1.63
N PRO A 148 18.27 -75.85 1.84
CA PRO A 148 18.49 -76.95 0.92
C PRO A 148 17.36 -77.95 1.04
N HIS A 149 16.80 -78.31 -0.15
CA HIS A 149 15.91 -79.47 -0.30
C HIS A 149 16.75 -80.69 -0.18
N GLY A 150 16.51 -81.46 0.85
CA GLY A 150 17.04 -82.82 0.99
C GLY A 150 16.38 -83.78 0.01
N PRO A 151 17.12 -84.77 -0.50
CA PRO A 151 16.59 -85.72 -1.48
C PRO A 151 15.70 -86.79 -0.82
N MET A 152 14.53 -86.96 -1.41
CA MET A 152 13.59 -88.05 -1.08
C MET A 152 14.02 -89.32 -1.80
N ARG A 153 14.35 -90.33 -1.07
CA ARG A 153 14.60 -91.67 -1.61
C ARG A 153 13.28 -92.52 -1.76
N PRO A 154 13.23 -93.37 -2.76
CA PRO A 154 12.03 -94.15 -3.01
C PRO A 154 12.03 -95.51 -2.28
N ARG A 155 10.86 -95.96 -1.94
CA ARG A 155 10.47 -97.42 -1.98
C ARG A 155 8.97 -97.48 -2.23
#